data_7030dbe993b6b091010b5cb87155f403
#
_entry.id   7030dbe993b6b091010b5cb87155f403
#
_cell.length_a   1.000
_cell.length_b   1.000
_cell.length_c   1.000
_cell.angle_alpha   90.00
_cell.angle_beta   90.00
_cell.angle_gamma   90.00
#
_symmetry.space_group_name_H-M   'P 1'
#
loop_
_entity.id
_entity.type
_entity.pdbx_description
1 polymer ?
#
loop_
_entity_poly.entity_id
_entity_poly.type
_entity_poly.pdbx_seq_one_letter_code
_entity_poly.pdbx_strand_id
1 'polypeptide(L)'
;MARITKACATRPALLSLSGLMVALSVEFVDELADGTKGAALPLIRGDLSLTYSQIGLLAAVPLLFGSLLELPVGLLAGAGSRRHRVVLVGGAIFVTALAVAATARSFAALLVAFVIFFPASGAFVSLTQSALMDADPARRAQHMARWTLAGSVGSVAGPLLLAGVAAGGGSWRTAYLLIAGAALLAWAGAARRGPLPAGEAGSGGRPGRDGGDGGPGGNGEAGSGGGGEAGSGGGGEAGSGGGPGGGGGAGSGGGPGGGGGAGSGGGGERATLRQAVAALRRGEVRRWLILLEVSDLLLDVLSGFLALYLVAVAHASLAQAALGVAVRLAAGLAGDVLVIRLLERFGALGLLRASAAAAAVLYPAFLVVPGLGAKLAMLAGLSVTTAPWYPVIQAELYRSLPGCSGVAVSLTSAAGLLGGLGPLAVGLLAQRFGLAWAVTGLAVAPAAVLIVMPRLAMRPG
;
A
#
# COMPACT_ATOMS: atom_id res chain seq x y z
N MET A 1 25.38 44.21 -32.97
CA MET A 1 23.96 44.25 -32.50
C MET A 1 23.57 42.85 -32.08
N ALA A 2 23.71 42.54 -30.81
CA ALA A 2 23.40 41.22 -30.21
C ALA A 2 21.93 41.22 -29.82
N ARG A 3 21.09 40.41 -30.48
CA ARG A 3 19.76 40.07 -30.01
C ARG A 3 19.87 39.00 -28.93
N ILE A 4 19.73 39.42 -27.70
CA ILE A 4 19.58 38.53 -26.54
C ILE A 4 18.20 37.88 -26.67
N THR A 5 18.17 36.63 -27.09
CA THR A 5 17.01 35.75 -26.96
C THR A 5 16.84 35.45 -25.50
N LYS A 6 15.87 36.11 -24.84
CA LYS A 6 15.33 35.71 -23.56
C LYS A 6 14.74 34.32 -23.72
N ALA A 7 15.50 33.28 -23.34
CA ALA A 7 14.94 31.98 -23.04
C ALA A 7 13.98 32.17 -21.89
N CYS A 8 12.69 32.02 -22.16
CA CYS A 8 11.64 32.00 -21.17
C CYS A 8 11.89 30.75 -20.31
N ALA A 9 12.60 30.90 -19.22
CA ALA A 9 12.69 29.86 -18.18
C ALA A 9 11.28 29.71 -17.61
N THR A 10 10.53 28.77 -18.14
CA THR A 10 9.30 28.31 -17.52
C THR A 10 9.68 27.80 -16.14
N ARG A 11 9.32 28.58 -15.11
CA ARG A 11 9.45 28.14 -13.71
C ARG A 11 8.74 26.80 -13.59
N PRO A 12 9.35 25.76 -12.98
CA PRO A 12 8.64 24.54 -12.68
C PRO A 12 7.37 24.94 -11.93
N ALA A 13 6.23 24.50 -12.43
CA ALA A 13 4.93 24.79 -11.80
C ALA A 13 4.97 24.17 -10.42
N LEU A 14 5.23 24.99 -9.40
CA LEU A 14 5.24 24.57 -8.00
C LEU A 14 3.87 24.00 -7.67
N LEU A 15 3.85 22.82 -7.10
CA LEU A 15 2.63 22.20 -6.60
C LEU A 15 1.97 23.18 -5.62
N SER A 16 0.75 23.64 -5.95
CA SER A 16 0.03 24.56 -5.07
C SER A 16 -0.31 23.86 -3.77
N LEU A 17 -0.24 24.58 -2.63
CA LEU A 17 -0.63 24.04 -1.32
C LEU A 17 -2.02 23.42 -1.38
N SER A 18 -2.90 24.05 -2.12
CA SER A 18 -4.27 23.58 -2.31
C SER A 18 -4.37 22.30 -3.15
N GLY A 19 -3.47 22.08 -4.13
CA GLY A 19 -3.38 20.81 -4.88
C GLY A 19 -2.90 19.67 -3.99
N LEU A 20 -1.91 19.93 -3.14
CA LEU A 20 -1.44 19.00 -2.14
C LEU A 20 -2.56 18.61 -1.17
N MET A 21 -3.31 19.60 -0.63
CA MET A 21 -4.40 19.31 0.31
C MET A 21 -5.50 18.45 -0.31
N VAL A 22 -5.85 18.67 -1.59
CA VAL A 22 -6.82 17.80 -2.27
C VAL A 22 -6.26 16.39 -2.46
N ALA A 23 -5.01 16.24 -2.86
CA ALA A 23 -4.40 14.91 -2.99
C ALA A 23 -4.40 14.17 -1.64
N LEU A 24 -4.01 14.84 -0.56
CA LEU A 24 -4.01 14.25 0.79
C LEU A 24 -5.43 13.93 1.29
N SER A 25 -6.45 14.72 0.91
CA SER A 25 -7.84 14.41 1.26
C SER A 25 -8.39 13.19 0.53
N VAL A 26 -7.92 12.90 -0.68
CA VAL A 26 -8.27 11.68 -1.41
C VAL A 26 -7.77 10.44 -0.65
N GLU A 27 -6.51 10.43 -0.25
CA GLU A 27 -5.93 9.36 0.56
C GLU A 27 -6.63 9.19 1.91
N PHE A 28 -6.81 10.32 2.62
CA PHE A 28 -7.48 10.31 3.91
C PHE A 28 -8.86 9.66 3.84
N VAL A 29 -9.66 9.96 2.81
CA VAL A 29 -11.02 9.43 2.68
C VAL A 29 -11.03 7.95 2.29
N ASP A 30 -10.09 7.51 1.47
CA ASP A 30 -9.95 6.09 1.12
C ASP A 30 -9.67 5.25 2.37
N GLU A 31 -8.67 5.65 3.12
CA GLU A 31 -8.27 4.99 4.35
C GLU A 31 -9.33 5.11 5.47
N LEU A 32 -10.08 6.22 5.49
CA LEU A 32 -11.25 6.38 6.36
C LEU A 32 -12.31 5.32 6.05
N ALA A 33 -12.56 5.05 4.76
CA ALA A 33 -13.50 4.02 4.33
C ALA A 33 -13.00 2.62 4.69
N ASP A 34 -11.72 2.34 4.47
CA ASP A 34 -11.12 1.03 4.77
C ASP A 34 -11.10 0.74 6.27
N GLY A 35 -10.65 1.69 7.10
CA GLY A 35 -10.69 1.58 8.56
C GLY A 35 -12.10 1.40 9.11
N THR A 36 -13.09 2.08 8.52
CA THR A 36 -14.51 1.90 8.88
C THR A 36 -15.01 0.51 8.51
N LYS A 37 -14.61 -0.02 7.35
CA LYS A 37 -15.06 -1.34 6.83
C LYS A 37 -14.81 -2.45 7.85
N GLY A 38 -13.58 -2.57 8.34
CA GLY A 38 -13.23 -3.59 9.35
C GLY A 38 -14.02 -3.44 10.64
N ALA A 39 -14.16 -2.21 11.14
CA ALA A 39 -14.89 -1.91 12.37
C ALA A 39 -16.41 -2.11 12.24
N ALA A 40 -16.97 -1.92 11.04
CA ALA A 40 -18.41 -2.03 10.78
C ALA A 40 -18.89 -3.48 10.60
N LEU A 41 -18.01 -4.46 10.42
CA LEU A 41 -18.40 -5.85 10.15
C LEU A 41 -19.40 -6.45 11.14
N PRO A 42 -19.30 -6.23 12.48
CA PRO A 42 -20.30 -6.73 13.40
C PRO A 42 -21.71 -6.16 13.14
N LEU A 43 -21.80 -4.86 12.86
CA LEU A 43 -23.06 -4.17 12.53
C LEU A 43 -23.63 -4.68 11.21
N ILE A 44 -22.79 -4.78 10.18
CA ILE A 44 -23.17 -5.28 8.86
C ILE A 44 -23.65 -6.74 8.96
N ARG A 45 -22.90 -7.56 9.72
CA ARG A 45 -23.27 -8.96 9.94
C ARG A 45 -24.63 -9.10 10.63
N GLY A 46 -24.89 -8.33 11.67
CA GLY A 46 -26.16 -8.36 12.41
C GLY A 46 -27.32 -7.90 11.54
N ASP A 47 -27.16 -6.80 10.83
CA ASP A 47 -28.19 -6.15 10.03
C ASP A 47 -28.58 -6.96 8.75
N LEU A 48 -27.57 -7.56 8.07
CA LEU A 48 -27.80 -8.37 6.88
C LEU A 48 -27.80 -9.89 7.15
N SER A 49 -27.73 -10.31 8.42
CA SER A 49 -27.71 -11.73 8.86
C SER A 49 -26.63 -12.56 8.14
N LEU A 50 -25.42 -11.98 7.96
CA LEU A 50 -24.36 -12.62 7.19
C LEU A 50 -23.71 -13.80 7.93
N THR A 51 -23.39 -14.84 7.16
CA THR A 51 -22.52 -15.92 7.61
C THR A 51 -21.05 -15.48 7.63
N TYR A 52 -20.20 -16.17 8.37
CA TYR A 52 -18.75 -15.89 8.38
C TYR A 52 -18.11 -16.13 7.00
N SER A 53 -18.60 -17.10 6.23
CA SER A 53 -18.16 -17.34 4.85
C SER A 53 -18.47 -16.15 3.94
N GLN A 54 -19.66 -15.54 4.09
CA GLN A 54 -20.02 -14.32 3.34
C GLN A 54 -19.15 -13.13 3.74
N ILE A 55 -18.76 -13.01 5.01
CA ILE A 55 -17.80 -11.98 5.44
C ILE A 55 -16.43 -12.21 4.81
N GLY A 56 -15.96 -13.47 4.79
CA GLY A 56 -14.73 -13.82 4.08
C GLY A 56 -14.77 -13.47 2.59
N LEU A 57 -15.92 -13.71 1.92
CA LEU A 57 -16.13 -13.32 0.52
C LEU A 57 -16.14 -11.79 0.35
N LEU A 58 -16.77 -11.02 1.27
CA LEU A 58 -16.77 -9.56 1.24
C LEU A 58 -15.35 -8.96 1.37
N ALA A 59 -14.44 -9.66 2.02
CA ALA A 59 -13.05 -9.24 2.12
C ALA A 59 -12.22 -9.71 0.91
N ALA A 60 -12.31 -10.98 0.52
CA ALA A 60 -11.46 -11.60 -0.48
C ALA A 60 -11.82 -11.19 -1.93
N VAL A 61 -13.10 -11.25 -2.30
CA VAL A 61 -13.51 -11.05 -3.70
C VAL A 61 -13.21 -9.64 -4.20
N PRO A 62 -13.53 -8.55 -3.47
CA PRO A 62 -13.18 -7.20 -3.88
C PRO A 62 -11.68 -6.98 -4.04
N LEU A 63 -10.88 -7.52 -3.10
CA LEU A 63 -9.41 -7.42 -3.14
C LEU A 63 -8.84 -8.10 -4.38
N LEU A 64 -9.29 -9.32 -4.70
CA LEU A 64 -8.85 -10.05 -5.89
C LEU A 64 -9.22 -9.32 -7.18
N PHE A 65 -10.45 -8.80 -7.27
CA PHE A 65 -10.90 -8.02 -8.44
C PHE A 65 -10.13 -6.69 -8.55
N GLY A 66 -9.89 -6.00 -7.44
CA GLY A 66 -9.12 -4.78 -7.40
C GLY A 66 -7.70 -4.99 -7.93
N SER A 67 -6.98 -5.96 -7.38
CA SER A 67 -5.62 -6.31 -7.78
C SER A 67 -5.52 -6.73 -9.26
N LEU A 68 -6.54 -7.44 -9.77
CA LEU A 68 -6.56 -7.86 -11.18
C LEU A 68 -6.77 -6.68 -12.14
N LEU A 69 -7.57 -5.68 -11.75
CA LEU A 69 -7.92 -4.53 -12.60
C LEU A 69 -6.94 -3.36 -12.44
N GLU A 70 -6.21 -3.28 -11.34
CA GLU A 70 -5.28 -2.17 -11.06
C GLU A 70 -4.18 -2.04 -12.13
N LEU A 71 -3.59 -3.17 -12.54
CA LEU A 71 -2.54 -3.17 -13.57
C LEU A 71 -3.04 -2.61 -14.92
N PRO A 72 -4.13 -3.11 -15.54
CA PRO A 72 -4.61 -2.55 -16.79
C PRO A 72 -5.09 -1.10 -16.65
N VAL A 73 -5.70 -0.71 -15.54
CA VAL A 73 -6.10 0.67 -15.27
C VAL A 73 -4.90 1.60 -15.21
N GLY A 74 -3.83 1.20 -14.51
CA GLY A 74 -2.57 1.95 -14.43
C GLY A 74 -1.92 2.14 -15.81
N LEU A 75 -1.85 1.08 -16.62
CA LEU A 75 -1.32 1.12 -17.97
C LEU A 75 -2.15 2.02 -18.91
N LEU A 76 -3.47 1.94 -18.83
CA LEU A 76 -4.39 2.74 -19.65
C LEU A 76 -4.40 4.22 -19.26
N ALA A 77 -4.15 4.54 -18.00
CA ALA A 77 -4.19 5.91 -17.50
C ALA A 77 -3.14 6.80 -18.16
N GLY A 78 -1.93 6.28 -18.44
CA GLY A 78 -0.85 7.07 -19.05
C GLY A 78 -0.48 8.28 -18.19
N ALA A 79 -0.24 9.45 -18.83
CA ALA A 79 0.14 10.69 -18.16
C ALA A 79 -0.78 11.87 -18.54
N GLY A 80 -0.65 12.96 -17.80
CA GLY A 80 -1.32 14.23 -18.10
C GLY A 80 -2.85 14.18 -18.04
N SER A 81 -3.51 14.75 -19.03
CA SER A 81 -4.97 14.90 -19.08
C SER A 81 -5.74 13.57 -19.13
N ARG A 82 -5.12 12.52 -19.69
CA ARG A 82 -5.73 11.19 -19.71
C ARG A 82 -5.78 10.59 -18.30
N ARG A 83 -4.67 10.66 -17.55
CA ARG A 83 -4.61 10.24 -16.12
C ARG A 83 -5.67 10.98 -15.31
N HIS A 84 -5.77 12.30 -15.47
CA HIS A 84 -6.75 13.10 -14.74
C HIS A 84 -8.19 12.66 -15.04
N ARG A 85 -8.54 12.36 -16.29
CA ARG A 85 -9.88 11.83 -16.63
C ARG A 85 -10.14 10.48 -15.96
N VAL A 86 -9.17 9.57 -15.93
CA VAL A 86 -9.31 8.27 -15.24
C VAL A 86 -9.49 8.47 -13.73
N VAL A 87 -8.74 9.40 -13.11
CA VAL A 87 -8.91 9.80 -11.71
C VAL A 87 -10.32 10.30 -11.44
N LEU A 88 -10.86 11.19 -12.29
CA LEU A 88 -12.20 11.74 -12.09
C LEU A 88 -13.31 10.67 -12.27
N VAL A 89 -13.18 9.81 -13.28
CA VAL A 89 -14.12 8.70 -13.49
C VAL A 89 -14.02 7.70 -12.33
N GLY A 90 -12.80 7.31 -11.94
CA GLY A 90 -12.57 6.45 -10.78
C GLY A 90 -13.15 7.02 -9.50
N GLY A 91 -12.92 8.32 -9.23
CA GLY A 91 -13.48 9.00 -8.07
C GLY A 91 -15.01 9.07 -8.07
N ALA A 92 -15.64 9.31 -9.22
CA ALA A 92 -17.10 9.29 -9.33
C ALA A 92 -17.67 7.89 -9.04
N ILE A 93 -17.03 6.84 -9.57
CA ILE A 93 -17.39 5.44 -9.29
C ILE A 93 -17.16 5.11 -7.82
N PHE A 94 -16.05 5.56 -7.22
CA PHE A 94 -15.71 5.39 -5.81
C PHE A 94 -16.80 5.99 -4.89
N VAL A 95 -17.19 7.25 -5.12
CA VAL A 95 -18.28 7.91 -4.38
C VAL A 95 -19.59 7.15 -4.53
N THR A 96 -19.92 6.73 -5.76
CA THR A 96 -21.15 5.98 -6.05
C THR A 96 -21.13 4.63 -5.34
N ALA A 97 -20.01 3.91 -5.36
CA ALA A 97 -19.86 2.61 -4.69
C ALA A 97 -20.06 2.73 -3.16
N LEU A 98 -19.51 3.77 -2.53
CA LEU A 98 -19.74 4.06 -1.10
C LEU A 98 -21.22 4.35 -0.80
N ALA A 99 -21.90 5.14 -1.65
CA ALA A 99 -23.33 5.44 -1.50
C ALA A 99 -24.18 4.18 -1.68
N VAL A 100 -23.84 3.32 -2.66
CA VAL A 100 -24.51 2.02 -2.88
C VAL A 100 -24.27 1.09 -1.69
N ALA A 101 -23.05 1.03 -1.16
CA ALA A 101 -22.75 0.25 0.05
C ALA A 101 -23.60 0.72 1.25
N ALA A 102 -23.74 2.04 1.45
CA ALA A 102 -24.57 2.61 2.51
C ALA A 102 -26.07 2.23 2.40
N THR A 103 -26.56 2.02 1.18
CA THR A 103 -27.96 1.68 0.91
C THR A 103 -28.21 0.17 0.71
N ALA A 104 -27.15 -0.65 0.75
CA ALA A 104 -27.23 -2.08 0.52
C ALA A 104 -28.14 -2.79 1.55
N ARG A 105 -29.09 -3.58 1.06
CA ARG A 105 -30.03 -4.36 1.89
C ARG A 105 -29.82 -5.87 1.78
N SER A 106 -28.81 -6.30 1.04
CA SER A 106 -28.48 -7.70 0.86
C SER A 106 -26.97 -7.90 0.73
N PHE A 107 -26.52 -9.13 1.01
CA PHE A 107 -25.14 -9.55 0.80
C PHE A 107 -24.68 -9.26 -0.64
N ALA A 108 -25.48 -9.62 -1.65
CA ALA A 108 -25.13 -9.45 -3.05
C ALA A 108 -24.92 -7.97 -3.41
N ALA A 109 -25.83 -7.08 -2.96
CA ALA A 109 -25.70 -5.65 -3.22
C ALA A 109 -24.43 -5.06 -2.58
N LEU A 110 -24.12 -5.45 -1.33
CA LEU A 110 -22.93 -5.02 -0.64
C LEU A 110 -21.64 -5.56 -1.29
N LEU A 111 -21.66 -6.84 -1.70
CA LEU A 111 -20.53 -7.45 -2.42
C LEU A 111 -20.24 -6.73 -3.73
N VAL A 112 -21.28 -6.47 -4.53
CA VAL A 112 -21.13 -5.70 -5.79
C VAL A 112 -20.60 -4.31 -5.53
N ALA A 113 -21.10 -3.61 -4.51
CA ALA A 113 -20.58 -2.29 -4.12
C ALA A 113 -19.08 -2.34 -3.80
N PHE A 114 -18.62 -3.32 -3.03
CA PHE A 114 -17.21 -3.46 -2.68
C PHE A 114 -16.34 -3.93 -3.86
N VAL A 115 -16.86 -4.81 -4.73
CA VAL A 115 -16.16 -5.23 -5.96
C VAL A 115 -15.93 -4.05 -6.91
N ILE A 116 -16.86 -3.09 -6.96
CA ILE A 116 -16.71 -1.85 -7.73
C ILE A 116 -15.81 -0.84 -7.01
N PHE A 117 -15.91 -0.77 -5.68
CA PHE A 117 -15.14 0.16 -4.84
C PHE A 117 -13.63 -0.03 -4.99
N PHE A 118 -13.12 -1.25 -4.91
CA PHE A 118 -11.68 -1.52 -4.91
C PHE A 118 -10.96 -1.04 -6.17
N PRO A 119 -11.35 -1.42 -7.41
CA PRO A 119 -10.70 -0.89 -8.61
C PRO A 119 -10.95 0.61 -8.81
N ALA A 120 -12.08 1.15 -8.30
CA ALA A 120 -12.34 2.58 -8.34
C ALA A 120 -11.42 3.35 -7.38
N SER A 121 -11.13 2.79 -6.19
CA SER A 121 -10.10 3.30 -5.29
C SER A 121 -8.73 3.31 -5.98
N GLY A 122 -8.27 2.20 -6.57
CA GLY A 122 -7.02 2.17 -7.33
C GLY A 122 -6.95 3.27 -8.41
N ALA A 123 -8.03 3.48 -9.17
CA ALA A 123 -8.09 4.52 -10.19
C ALA A 123 -8.11 5.95 -9.61
N PHE A 124 -8.74 6.17 -8.47
CA PHE A 124 -8.86 7.49 -7.85
C PHE A 124 -7.65 7.82 -6.99
N VAL A 125 -7.21 6.91 -6.15
CA VAL A 125 -6.21 7.10 -5.10
C VAL A 125 -4.80 6.85 -5.63
N SER A 126 -4.51 5.65 -6.18
CA SER A 126 -3.17 5.30 -6.66
C SER A 126 -2.70 6.19 -7.81
N LEU A 127 -3.61 6.59 -8.73
CA LEU A 127 -3.25 7.53 -9.79
C LEU A 127 -3.09 8.97 -9.30
N THR A 128 -3.81 9.38 -8.24
CA THR A 128 -3.59 10.69 -7.59
C THR A 128 -2.25 10.71 -6.86
N GLN A 129 -1.90 9.64 -6.14
CA GLN A 129 -0.58 9.46 -5.53
C GLN A 129 0.54 9.57 -6.58
N SER A 130 0.42 8.80 -7.64
CA SER A 130 1.36 8.80 -8.77
C SER A 130 1.52 10.20 -9.38
N ALA A 131 0.41 10.93 -9.60
CA ALA A 131 0.43 12.29 -10.10
C ALA A 131 1.09 13.28 -9.12
N LEU A 132 0.88 13.10 -7.81
CA LEU A 132 1.52 13.90 -6.77
C LEU A 132 3.04 13.69 -6.75
N MET A 133 3.50 12.43 -6.90
CA MET A 133 4.94 12.10 -6.94
C MET A 133 5.61 12.63 -8.21
N ASP A 134 4.90 12.70 -9.33
CA ASP A 134 5.39 13.23 -10.58
C ASP A 134 5.42 14.77 -10.60
N ALA A 135 4.55 15.43 -9.85
CA ALA A 135 4.42 16.88 -9.83
C ALA A 135 5.63 17.61 -9.23
N ASP A 136 6.30 17.00 -8.25
CA ASP A 136 7.50 17.57 -7.60
C ASP A 136 8.52 16.46 -7.30
N PRO A 137 9.32 16.05 -8.30
CA PRO A 137 10.30 14.99 -8.14
C PRO A 137 11.37 15.27 -7.06
N ALA A 138 11.69 16.56 -6.82
CA ALA A 138 12.70 16.96 -5.85
C ALA A 138 12.23 16.72 -4.39
N ARG A 139 10.91 16.77 -4.15
CA ARG A 139 10.32 16.57 -2.83
C ARG A 139 9.49 15.29 -2.73
N ARG A 140 9.72 14.33 -3.62
CA ARG A 140 8.95 13.09 -3.70
C ARG A 140 8.87 12.34 -2.36
N ALA A 141 9.99 12.21 -1.65
CA ALA A 141 10.02 11.57 -0.33
C ALA A 141 9.15 12.31 0.71
N GLN A 142 9.16 13.65 0.70
CA GLN A 142 8.33 14.45 1.60
C GLN A 142 6.85 14.33 1.27
N HIS A 143 6.49 14.30 -0.01
CA HIS A 143 5.10 14.11 -0.44
C HIS A 143 4.61 12.71 -0.09
N MET A 144 5.45 11.69 -0.25
CA MET A 144 5.12 10.33 0.17
C MET A 144 4.89 10.23 1.67
N ALA A 145 5.77 10.83 2.49
CA ALA A 145 5.58 10.83 3.94
C ALA A 145 4.27 11.52 4.36
N ARG A 146 3.89 12.64 3.72
CA ARG A 146 2.62 13.31 3.98
C ARG A 146 1.43 12.49 3.53
N TRP A 147 1.55 11.79 2.40
CA TRP A 147 0.54 10.87 1.87
C TRP A 147 0.29 9.75 2.89
N THR A 148 1.33 9.02 3.28
CA THR A 148 1.24 7.94 4.28
C THR A 148 0.65 8.42 5.59
N LEU A 149 1.05 9.63 6.05
CA LEU A 149 0.48 10.21 7.28
C LEU A 149 -1.02 10.48 7.13
N ALA A 150 -1.46 11.05 5.99
CA ALA A 150 -2.88 11.30 5.73
C ALA A 150 -3.69 10.00 5.73
N GLY A 151 -3.16 8.93 5.11
CA GLY A 151 -3.74 7.59 5.13
C GLY A 151 -3.85 7.03 6.55
N SER A 152 -2.75 7.04 7.31
CA SER A 152 -2.74 6.53 8.69
C SER A 152 -3.73 7.26 9.60
N VAL A 153 -3.86 8.58 9.44
CA VAL A 153 -4.89 9.36 10.16
C VAL A 153 -6.30 8.95 9.73
N GLY A 154 -6.52 8.72 8.44
CA GLY A 154 -7.78 8.23 7.88
C GLY A 154 -8.17 6.87 8.46
N SER A 155 -7.25 5.91 8.44
CA SER A 155 -7.46 4.56 8.96
C SER A 155 -7.87 4.55 10.43
N VAL A 156 -7.25 5.40 11.27
CA VAL A 156 -7.63 5.56 12.69
C VAL A 156 -8.95 6.29 12.85
N ALA A 157 -9.20 7.31 12.03
CA ALA A 157 -10.43 8.12 12.09
C ALA A 157 -11.68 7.31 11.73
N GLY A 158 -11.57 6.29 10.85
CA GLY A 158 -12.69 5.46 10.41
C GLY A 158 -13.41 4.75 11.55
N PRO A 159 -12.72 3.90 12.33
CA PRO A 159 -13.33 3.27 13.52
C PRO A 159 -13.86 4.27 14.55
N LEU A 160 -13.18 5.41 14.74
CA LEU A 160 -13.62 6.46 15.66
C LEU A 160 -14.90 7.13 15.17
N LEU A 161 -14.99 7.41 13.85
CA LEU A 161 -16.23 7.90 13.23
C LEU A 161 -17.39 6.93 13.48
N LEU A 162 -17.16 5.63 13.23
CA LEU A 162 -18.18 4.61 13.46
C LEU A 162 -18.58 4.53 14.93
N ALA A 163 -17.62 4.59 15.86
CA ALA A 163 -17.88 4.59 17.30
C ALA A 163 -18.74 5.80 17.70
N GLY A 164 -18.43 7.00 17.20
CA GLY A 164 -19.22 8.22 17.43
C GLY A 164 -20.63 8.13 16.86
N VAL A 165 -20.77 7.62 15.63
CA VAL A 165 -22.09 7.40 15.01
C VAL A 165 -22.90 6.37 15.82
N ALA A 166 -22.31 5.27 16.24
CA ALA A 166 -22.98 4.24 17.06
C ALA A 166 -23.39 4.77 18.44
N ALA A 167 -22.54 5.57 19.08
CA ALA A 167 -22.86 6.21 20.37
C ALA A 167 -24.03 7.21 20.25
N GLY A 168 -24.18 7.87 19.09
CA GLY A 168 -25.31 8.72 18.76
C GLY A 168 -26.57 7.98 18.30
N GLY A 169 -26.60 6.64 18.36
CA GLY A 169 -27.75 5.83 17.91
C GLY A 169 -27.84 5.65 16.39
N GLY A 170 -26.81 6.07 15.65
CA GLY A 170 -26.73 5.89 14.22
C GLY A 170 -26.30 4.48 13.81
N SER A 171 -26.46 4.16 12.53
CA SER A 171 -26.11 2.88 11.95
C SER A 171 -24.79 2.94 11.18
N TRP A 172 -24.23 1.78 10.82
CA TRP A 172 -23.08 1.70 9.91
C TRP A 172 -23.36 2.38 8.56
N ARG A 173 -24.61 2.40 8.09
CA ARG A 173 -25.05 3.12 6.88
C ARG A 173 -24.82 4.61 6.99
N THR A 174 -25.11 5.18 8.15
CA THR A 174 -24.87 6.62 8.43
C THR A 174 -23.37 6.94 8.31
N ALA A 175 -22.50 6.08 8.85
CA ALA A 175 -21.05 6.26 8.72
C ALA A 175 -20.63 6.22 7.24
N TYR A 176 -21.10 5.25 6.46
CA TYR A 176 -20.78 5.17 5.03
C TYR A 176 -21.33 6.36 4.22
N LEU A 177 -22.51 6.91 4.57
CA LEU A 177 -23.03 8.13 3.94
C LEU A 177 -22.16 9.35 4.24
N LEU A 178 -21.68 9.48 5.48
CA LEU A 178 -20.75 10.56 5.85
C LEU A 178 -19.44 10.44 5.08
N ILE A 179 -18.90 9.22 4.94
CA ILE A 179 -17.69 8.96 4.15
C ILE A 179 -17.94 9.25 2.67
N ALA A 180 -19.09 8.84 2.11
CA ALA A 180 -19.44 9.16 0.73
C ALA A 180 -19.54 10.68 0.50
N GLY A 181 -20.06 11.44 1.48
CA GLY A 181 -20.07 12.89 1.46
C GLY A 181 -18.66 13.50 1.47
N ALA A 182 -17.77 13.00 2.33
CA ALA A 182 -16.38 13.41 2.37
C ALA A 182 -15.64 13.06 1.05
N ALA A 183 -15.90 11.87 0.50
CA ALA A 183 -15.37 11.45 -0.79
C ALA A 183 -15.84 12.34 -1.95
N LEU A 184 -17.12 12.75 -1.93
CA LEU A 184 -17.67 13.68 -2.90
C LEU A 184 -16.98 15.04 -2.83
N LEU A 185 -16.68 15.55 -1.64
CA LEU A 185 -15.95 16.80 -1.45
C LEU A 185 -14.50 16.69 -1.97
N ALA A 186 -13.80 15.60 -1.68
CA ALA A 186 -12.44 15.33 -2.18
C ALA A 186 -12.44 15.24 -3.72
N TRP A 187 -13.39 14.49 -4.29
CA TRP A 187 -13.59 14.36 -5.73
C TRP A 187 -13.90 15.69 -6.39
N ALA A 188 -14.83 16.47 -5.84
CA ALA A 188 -15.17 17.80 -6.36
C ALA A 188 -13.96 18.77 -6.27
N GLY A 189 -13.15 18.65 -5.23
CA GLY A 189 -11.87 19.35 -5.11
C GLY A 189 -10.89 18.98 -6.24
N ALA A 190 -10.76 17.71 -6.57
CA ALA A 190 -9.95 17.23 -7.68
C ALA A 190 -10.49 17.69 -9.04
N ALA A 191 -11.81 17.63 -9.25
CA ALA A 191 -12.46 18.05 -10.48
C ALA A 191 -12.29 19.55 -10.77
N ARG A 192 -12.40 20.40 -9.74
CA ARG A 192 -12.30 21.86 -9.90
C ARG A 192 -10.88 22.35 -10.20
N ARG A 193 -9.85 21.57 -9.89
CA ARG A 193 -8.45 22.01 -9.98
C ARG A 193 -7.73 21.58 -11.25
N GLY A 194 -8.32 20.68 -12.00
CA GLY A 194 -7.67 20.13 -13.18
C GLY A 194 -6.49 19.18 -12.86
N PRO A 195 -5.74 18.74 -13.85
CA PRO A 195 -4.64 17.82 -13.69
C PRO A 195 -3.51 18.43 -12.84
N LEU A 196 -2.90 17.63 -11.98
CA LEU A 196 -1.65 17.98 -11.32
C LEU A 196 -0.57 18.19 -12.40
N PRO A 197 0.35 19.19 -12.22
CA PRO A 197 1.41 19.44 -13.17
C PRO A 197 2.20 18.15 -13.41
N ALA A 198 2.35 17.76 -14.68
CA ALA A 198 3.26 16.68 -15.01
C ALA A 198 4.68 17.23 -14.85
N GLY A 199 5.49 16.63 -13.97
CA GLY A 199 6.92 16.85 -13.97
C GLY A 199 7.44 16.54 -15.37
N GLU A 200 8.34 17.35 -15.90
CA GLU A 200 8.96 17.12 -17.19
C GLU A 200 9.63 15.73 -17.19
N ALA A 201 8.90 14.74 -17.68
CA ALA A 201 9.52 13.50 -18.14
C ALA A 201 10.46 13.94 -19.26
N GLY A 202 11.78 13.78 -19.05
CA GLY A 202 12.80 14.24 -19.95
C GLY A 202 12.36 14.06 -21.39
N SER A 203 12.25 15.18 -22.09
CA SER A 203 12.07 15.21 -23.54
C SER A 203 13.32 14.57 -24.15
N GLY A 204 13.28 13.22 -24.23
CA GLY A 204 14.23 12.49 -25.05
C GLY A 204 14.19 13.13 -26.43
N GLY A 205 15.29 13.77 -26.80
CA GLY A 205 15.43 14.56 -28.00
C GLY A 205 14.81 13.84 -29.20
N ARG A 206 13.87 14.51 -29.84
CA ARG A 206 13.57 14.19 -31.24
C ARG A 206 14.90 14.26 -31.97
N PRO A 207 15.34 13.20 -32.63
CA PRO A 207 16.47 13.32 -33.53
C PRO A 207 16.12 14.39 -34.56
N GLY A 208 16.89 15.47 -34.58
CA GLY A 208 16.77 16.53 -35.56
C GLY A 208 16.77 15.90 -36.93
N ARG A 209 15.73 16.19 -37.69
CA ARG A 209 15.64 15.92 -39.11
C ARG A 209 16.45 17.02 -39.77
N ASP A 210 17.78 16.88 -39.73
CA ASP A 210 18.65 17.69 -40.59
C ASP A 210 18.39 17.24 -42.01
N GLY A 211 17.70 18.15 -42.74
CA GLY A 211 17.61 18.09 -44.16
C GLY A 211 19.02 18.24 -44.74
N GLY A 212 19.43 17.24 -45.50
CA GLY A 212 20.63 17.32 -46.26
C GLY A 212 20.50 18.36 -47.36
N ASP A 213 21.54 19.13 -47.52
CA ASP A 213 21.90 19.67 -48.83
C ASP A 213 23.42 19.62 -49.00
N GLY A 214 23.81 19.10 -50.10
CA GLY A 214 25.16 18.68 -50.41
C GLY A 214 26.10 19.79 -50.78
N GLY A 215 27.36 19.41 -50.80
CA GLY A 215 28.42 20.14 -51.48
C GLY A 215 29.80 19.64 -51.08
N PRO A 216 30.65 19.28 -51.98
CA PRO A 216 31.89 18.55 -51.74
C PRO A 216 33.13 19.46 -51.67
N GLY A 217 34.11 19.00 -50.93
CA GLY A 217 35.48 19.41 -51.22
C GLY A 217 36.33 19.86 -50.06
N GLY A 218 37.50 19.24 -49.95
CA GLY A 218 38.64 19.89 -49.30
C GLY A 218 39.47 19.01 -48.36
N ASN A 219 40.54 18.49 -48.92
CA ASN A 219 41.70 17.83 -48.31
C ASN A 219 42.33 18.60 -47.14
N GLY A 220 42.99 17.90 -46.28
CA GLY A 220 44.13 18.49 -45.57
C GLY A 220 44.37 17.93 -44.14
N GLU A 221 45.27 16.97 -44.10
CA GLU A 221 46.45 16.89 -43.23
C GLU A 221 46.37 16.61 -41.73
N ALA A 222 47.24 15.70 -41.41
CA ALA A 222 47.65 15.11 -40.14
C ALA A 222 48.25 16.13 -39.14
N GLY A 223 48.12 15.84 -37.85
CA GLY A 223 48.83 16.53 -36.78
C GLY A 223 48.79 15.71 -35.49
N SER A 224 49.90 15.06 -35.27
CA SER A 224 50.33 14.27 -34.12
C SER A 224 50.55 15.09 -32.86
N GLY A 225 50.51 14.42 -31.70
CA GLY A 225 51.19 14.79 -30.47
C GLY A 225 50.19 14.94 -29.32
N GLY A 226 50.29 14.19 -28.31
CA GLY A 226 51.34 13.92 -27.39
C GLY A 226 50.87 14.23 -26.00
N GLY A 227 50.91 13.25 -25.14
CA GLY A 227 51.47 13.40 -23.80
C GLY A 227 50.60 13.93 -22.66
N GLY A 228 50.44 13.13 -21.64
CA GLY A 228 50.86 13.57 -20.32
C GLY A 228 49.83 13.59 -19.24
N GLU A 229 49.95 12.62 -18.45
CA GLU A 229 50.06 12.66 -16.99
C GLU A 229 48.83 12.65 -16.08
N ALA A 230 48.95 11.72 -15.17
CA ALA A 230 48.24 11.34 -13.96
C ALA A 230 47.98 12.50 -13.00
N GLY A 231 46.86 12.42 -12.32
CA GLY A 231 46.53 13.19 -11.12
C GLY A 231 45.55 12.43 -10.23
N SER A 232 46.09 11.79 -9.23
CA SER A 232 45.41 11.18 -8.10
C SER A 232 44.61 12.18 -7.29
N GLY A 233 43.51 11.74 -6.66
CA GLY A 233 43.09 12.38 -5.44
C GLY A 233 41.62 12.28 -5.11
N GLY A 234 41.28 11.43 -4.19
CA GLY A 234 40.51 11.80 -3.03
C GLY A 234 38.99 11.69 -3.10
N GLY A 235 38.45 10.67 -2.54
CA GLY A 235 37.68 10.66 -1.33
C GLY A 235 36.35 11.42 -1.36
N GLY A 236 35.28 10.75 -0.99
CA GLY A 236 34.13 11.46 -0.55
C GLY A 236 32.82 10.67 -0.72
N GLU A 237 32.58 9.86 0.21
CA GLU A 237 31.33 9.66 0.94
C GLU A 237 30.05 9.30 0.19
N ALA A 238 29.65 8.05 0.41
CA ALA A 238 28.36 7.46 0.23
C ALA A 238 27.28 8.17 1.06
N GLY A 239 26.36 8.87 0.40
CA GLY A 239 25.12 9.34 0.97
C GLY A 239 24.03 8.26 0.79
N SER A 240 23.91 7.35 1.73
CA SER A 240 22.79 6.44 1.87
C SER A 240 21.58 7.18 2.44
N GLY A 241 20.66 7.59 1.55
CA GLY A 241 19.35 8.11 1.93
C GLY A 241 18.27 7.03 1.78
N GLY A 242 18.21 6.09 2.72
CA GLY A 242 17.09 5.21 2.89
C GLY A 242 15.96 5.95 3.59
N GLY A 243 14.87 6.27 2.85
CA GLY A 243 13.61 6.71 3.43
C GLY A 243 12.79 5.52 3.86
N PRO A 244 12.27 5.49 5.10
CA PRO A 244 11.43 4.41 5.57
C PRO A 244 10.01 4.55 5.05
N GLY A 245 9.54 3.55 4.32
CA GLY A 245 8.13 3.36 4.08
C GLY A 245 7.50 2.79 5.34
N GLY A 246 6.73 3.58 6.03
CA GLY A 246 6.00 3.16 7.19
C GLY A 246 4.60 2.67 6.84
N GLY A 247 4.07 1.86 7.66
CA GLY A 247 2.69 1.73 7.98
C GLY A 247 1.90 0.72 7.16
N GLY A 248 1.75 -0.49 7.72
CA GLY A 248 0.76 -1.44 7.31
C GLY A 248 -0.67 -0.92 7.53
N GLY A 249 -1.25 -0.40 6.51
CA GLY A 249 -2.68 -0.49 6.27
C GLY A 249 -2.81 -1.37 5.05
N ALA A 250 -3.77 -2.30 5.07
CA ALA A 250 -4.20 -3.01 3.87
C ALA A 250 -4.83 -2.02 2.90
N GLY A 251 -4.05 -1.08 2.45
CA GLY A 251 -4.36 -0.17 1.39
C GLY A 251 -3.79 -0.74 0.12
N SER A 252 -4.57 -0.75 -0.92
CA SER A 252 -4.24 -1.04 -2.29
C SER A 252 -2.78 -0.72 -2.57
N GLY A 253 -1.93 -1.75 -2.61
CA GLY A 253 -0.50 -1.65 -2.83
C GLY A 253 -0.17 -1.04 -4.19
N GLY A 254 -0.10 0.29 -4.24
CA GLY A 254 0.53 1.04 -5.30
C GLY A 254 2.03 0.82 -5.26
N GLY A 255 2.52 -0.17 -5.98
CA GLY A 255 3.93 -0.37 -6.18
C GLY A 255 4.53 0.88 -6.84
N PRO A 256 5.78 1.27 -6.48
CA PRO A 256 6.47 2.37 -7.14
C PRO A 256 6.66 2.01 -8.61
N GLY A 257 5.97 2.72 -9.49
CA GLY A 257 6.18 2.68 -10.92
C GLY A 257 7.61 3.07 -11.25
N GLY A 258 8.49 2.09 -11.42
CA GLY A 258 9.78 2.28 -12.03
C GLY A 258 9.57 2.69 -13.47
N GLY A 259 9.91 3.96 -13.82
CA GLY A 259 9.99 4.42 -15.16
C GLY A 259 11.05 3.62 -15.93
N GLY A 260 10.61 2.61 -16.66
CA GLY A 260 11.38 1.90 -17.66
C GLY A 260 10.81 2.23 -19.02
N GLY A 261 11.67 2.74 -19.91
CA GLY A 261 11.33 3.24 -21.24
C GLY A 261 10.47 2.30 -22.05
N ALA A 262 9.49 2.88 -22.72
CA ALA A 262 8.71 2.25 -23.75
C ALA A 262 9.62 1.89 -24.94
N GLY A 263 9.92 0.62 -25.11
CA GLY A 263 10.63 0.09 -26.25
C GLY A 263 10.35 -1.40 -26.39
N SER A 264 9.65 -1.77 -27.45
CA SER A 264 9.41 -3.10 -28.01
C SER A 264 8.60 -4.07 -27.16
N GLY A 265 7.30 -4.14 -27.46
CA GLY A 265 6.37 -5.12 -26.91
C GLY A 265 6.77 -6.57 -27.19
N GLY A 266 6.45 -7.47 -26.25
CA GLY A 266 6.45 -8.92 -26.38
C GLY A 266 7.69 -9.65 -25.93
N GLY A 267 8.89 -9.11 -26.03
CA GLY A 267 10.13 -9.76 -25.62
C GLY A 267 10.44 -9.55 -24.12
N GLY A 268 10.19 -8.34 -23.63
CA GLY A 268 10.51 -7.94 -22.26
C GLY A 268 9.63 -8.64 -21.20
N GLU A 269 8.34 -8.77 -21.45
CA GLU A 269 7.40 -9.42 -20.54
C GLU A 269 7.71 -10.91 -20.37
N ARG A 270 8.03 -11.60 -21.49
CA ARG A 270 8.43 -13.02 -21.44
C ARG A 270 9.76 -13.23 -20.72
N ALA A 271 10.69 -12.28 -20.85
CA ALA A 271 11.96 -12.31 -20.12
C ALA A 271 11.73 -12.12 -18.60
N THR A 272 10.89 -11.16 -18.22
CA THR A 272 10.53 -10.90 -16.83
C THR A 272 9.79 -12.09 -16.21
N LEU A 273 8.86 -12.70 -16.92
CA LEU A 273 8.14 -13.89 -16.45
C LEU A 273 9.08 -15.09 -16.26
N ARG A 274 10.00 -15.33 -17.20
CA ARG A 274 11.03 -16.37 -17.05
C ARG A 274 11.95 -16.11 -15.85
N GLN A 275 12.33 -14.87 -15.63
CA GLN A 275 13.13 -14.47 -14.47
C GLN A 275 12.35 -14.67 -13.16
N ALA A 276 11.07 -14.33 -13.11
CA ALA A 276 10.19 -14.56 -11.95
C ALA A 276 10.06 -16.06 -11.63
N VAL A 277 9.82 -16.91 -12.63
CA VAL A 277 9.78 -18.37 -12.46
C VAL A 277 11.13 -18.92 -12.01
N ALA A 278 12.24 -18.43 -12.55
CA ALA A 278 13.58 -18.81 -12.12
C ALA A 278 13.87 -18.38 -10.67
N ALA A 279 13.41 -17.18 -10.29
CA ALA A 279 13.52 -16.66 -8.92
C ALA A 279 12.73 -17.53 -7.93
N LEU A 280 11.52 -17.95 -8.26
CA LEU A 280 10.70 -18.87 -7.44
C LEU A 280 11.35 -20.22 -7.19
N ARG A 281 12.27 -20.68 -8.06
CA ARG A 281 13.04 -21.91 -7.82
C ARG A 281 14.08 -21.74 -6.72
N ARG A 282 14.49 -20.51 -6.39
CA ARG A 282 15.41 -20.23 -5.28
C ARG A 282 14.68 -20.43 -3.96
N GLY A 283 15.16 -21.34 -3.13
CA GLY A 283 14.54 -21.64 -1.83
C GLY A 283 14.46 -20.43 -0.89
N GLU A 284 15.41 -19.51 -0.99
CA GLU A 284 15.43 -18.27 -0.23
C GLU A 284 14.27 -17.33 -0.58
N VAL A 285 14.05 -17.09 -1.88
CA VAL A 285 12.94 -16.24 -2.37
C VAL A 285 11.59 -16.82 -1.95
N ARG A 286 11.39 -18.13 -2.12
CA ARG A 286 10.14 -18.78 -1.68
C ARG A 286 9.90 -18.63 -0.18
N ARG A 287 10.95 -18.74 0.64
CA ARG A 287 10.84 -18.59 2.09
C ARG A 287 10.43 -17.19 2.48
N TRP A 288 11.02 -16.16 1.88
CA TRP A 288 10.63 -14.77 2.14
C TRP A 288 9.22 -14.47 1.68
N LEU A 289 8.79 -14.99 0.51
CA LEU A 289 7.41 -14.85 0.05
C LEU A 289 6.43 -15.56 1.00
N ILE A 290 6.71 -16.79 1.42
CA ILE A 290 5.87 -17.50 2.40
C ILE A 290 5.80 -16.73 3.72
N LEU A 291 6.93 -16.19 4.20
CA LEU A 291 6.94 -15.40 5.43
C LEU A 291 6.11 -14.12 5.28
N LEU A 292 6.16 -13.46 4.13
CA LEU A 292 5.35 -12.28 3.85
C LEU A 292 3.86 -12.63 3.94
N GLU A 293 3.40 -13.62 3.19
CA GLU A 293 2.00 -14.06 3.18
C GLU A 293 1.51 -14.54 4.56
N VAL A 294 2.36 -15.28 5.29
CA VAL A 294 2.01 -15.73 6.65
C VAL A 294 1.96 -14.55 7.63
N SER A 295 2.79 -13.53 7.45
CA SER A 295 2.71 -12.30 8.25
C SER A 295 1.41 -11.55 7.99
N ASP A 296 0.97 -11.48 6.75
CA ASP A 296 -0.26 -10.81 6.35
C ASP A 296 -1.50 -11.48 6.94
N LEU A 297 -1.47 -12.79 7.19
CA LEU A 297 -2.53 -13.46 7.96
C LEU A 297 -2.73 -12.85 9.35
N LEU A 298 -1.67 -12.47 10.04
CA LEU A 298 -1.78 -11.85 11.35
C LEU A 298 -2.03 -10.34 11.26
N LEU A 299 -1.45 -9.67 10.28
CA LEU A 299 -1.55 -8.22 10.16
C LEU A 299 -2.92 -7.80 9.59
N ASP A 300 -3.31 -8.35 8.46
CA ASP A 300 -4.47 -7.91 7.70
C ASP A 300 -5.72 -8.71 8.01
N VAL A 301 -5.61 -10.04 8.07
CA VAL A 301 -6.77 -10.89 8.34
C VAL A 301 -7.27 -10.70 9.77
N LEU A 302 -6.36 -10.58 10.76
CA LEU A 302 -6.77 -10.24 12.12
C LEU A 302 -7.46 -8.88 12.16
N SER A 303 -6.96 -7.87 11.44
CA SER A 303 -7.61 -6.55 11.35
C SER A 303 -9.03 -6.66 10.85
N GLY A 304 -9.25 -7.42 9.78
CA GLY A 304 -10.57 -7.61 9.18
C GLY A 304 -11.58 -8.32 10.10
N PHE A 305 -11.12 -9.26 10.94
CA PHE A 305 -12.01 -10.02 11.83
C PHE A 305 -11.99 -9.53 13.28
N LEU A 306 -11.15 -8.55 13.64
CA LEU A 306 -10.95 -8.09 15.02
C LEU A 306 -12.23 -7.59 15.68
N ALA A 307 -12.96 -6.71 14.99
CA ALA A 307 -14.22 -6.18 15.55
C ALA A 307 -15.25 -7.29 15.78
N LEU A 308 -15.36 -8.24 14.85
CA LEU A 308 -16.22 -9.42 15.01
C LEU A 308 -15.81 -10.28 16.21
N TYR A 309 -14.49 -10.51 16.37
CA TYR A 309 -13.94 -11.26 17.49
C TYR A 309 -14.27 -10.56 18.83
N LEU A 310 -14.06 -9.24 18.90
CA LEU A 310 -14.33 -8.47 20.12
C LEU A 310 -15.82 -8.51 20.49
N VAL A 311 -16.72 -8.43 19.52
CA VAL A 311 -18.17 -8.51 19.78
C VAL A 311 -18.61 -9.94 20.09
N ALA A 312 -18.27 -10.90 19.23
CA ALA A 312 -18.82 -12.26 19.30
C ALA A 312 -18.16 -13.15 20.35
N VAL A 313 -16.87 -12.92 20.66
CA VAL A 313 -16.08 -13.77 21.57
C VAL A 313 -15.73 -13.05 22.86
N ALA A 314 -15.33 -11.78 22.79
CA ALA A 314 -14.99 -10.99 23.98
C ALA A 314 -16.20 -10.23 24.57
N HIS A 315 -17.39 -10.37 23.98
CA HIS A 315 -18.64 -9.76 24.43
C HIS A 315 -18.58 -8.23 24.60
N ALA A 316 -17.73 -7.56 23.79
CA ALA A 316 -17.61 -6.12 23.77
C ALA A 316 -18.82 -5.47 23.11
N SER A 317 -19.17 -4.24 23.52
CA SER A 317 -20.14 -3.43 22.77
C SER A 317 -19.58 -3.03 21.40
N LEU A 318 -20.46 -2.63 20.50
CA LEU A 318 -20.05 -2.20 19.14
C LEU A 318 -19.09 -1.00 19.18
N ALA A 319 -19.35 -0.03 20.07
CA ALA A 319 -18.46 1.11 20.27
C ALA A 319 -17.08 0.69 20.83
N GLN A 320 -17.07 -0.25 21.77
CA GLN A 320 -15.83 -0.82 22.31
C GLN A 320 -15.04 -1.63 21.28
N ALA A 321 -15.72 -2.36 20.40
CA ALA A 321 -15.07 -3.08 19.31
C ALA A 321 -14.46 -2.13 18.27
N ALA A 322 -15.17 -1.06 17.90
CA ALA A 322 -14.64 -0.02 17.03
C ALA A 322 -13.43 0.70 17.65
N LEU A 323 -13.50 1.01 18.97
CA LEU A 323 -12.35 1.54 19.72
C LEU A 323 -11.17 0.57 19.70
N GLY A 324 -11.41 -0.74 19.83
CA GLY A 324 -10.37 -1.77 19.73
C GLY A 324 -9.64 -1.76 18.38
N VAL A 325 -10.37 -1.58 17.28
CA VAL A 325 -9.77 -1.42 15.94
C VAL A 325 -8.94 -0.13 15.88
N ALA A 326 -9.46 0.98 16.40
CA ALA A 326 -8.72 2.25 16.43
C ALA A 326 -7.43 2.15 17.27
N VAL A 327 -7.48 1.49 18.43
CA VAL A 327 -6.30 1.23 19.30
C VAL A 327 -5.25 0.41 18.54
N ARG A 328 -5.68 -0.64 17.82
CA ARG A 328 -4.77 -1.45 17.01
C ARG A 328 -4.04 -0.61 15.96
N LEU A 329 -4.79 0.19 15.21
CA LEU A 329 -4.23 1.02 14.12
C LEU A 329 -3.31 2.12 14.68
N ALA A 330 -3.72 2.80 15.74
CA ALA A 330 -2.90 3.83 16.40
C ALA A 330 -1.61 3.25 16.99
N ALA A 331 -1.70 2.06 17.61
CA ALA A 331 -0.53 1.37 18.15
C ALA A 331 0.40 0.86 17.03
N GLY A 332 -0.16 0.42 15.89
CA GLY A 332 0.61 0.08 14.69
C GLY A 332 1.42 1.27 14.19
N LEU A 333 0.77 2.43 14.01
CA LEU A 333 1.44 3.67 13.61
C LEU A 333 2.56 4.08 14.58
N ALA A 334 2.34 3.97 15.89
CA ALA A 334 3.38 4.20 16.89
C ALA A 334 4.54 3.19 16.76
N GLY A 335 4.21 1.94 16.46
CA GLY A 335 5.17 0.87 16.18
C GLY A 335 6.04 1.19 14.97
N ASP A 336 5.47 1.67 13.88
CA ASP A 336 6.20 2.03 12.66
C ASP A 336 7.23 3.14 12.93
N VAL A 337 6.83 4.17 13.68
CA VAL A 337 7.77 5.23 14.10
C VAL A 337 8.90 4.66 14.98
N LEU A 338 8.58 3.71 15.85
CA LEU A 338 9.55 3.07 16.72
C LEU A 338 10.52 2.17 15.95
N VAL A 339 10.04 1.44 14.96
CA VAL A 339 10.85 0.53 14.11
C VAL A 339 12.00 1.28 13.44
N ILE A 340 11.80 2.50 12.96
CA ILE A 340 12.85 3.31 12.34
C ILE A 340 14.03 3.45 13.29
N ARG A 341 13.78 3.86 14.55
CA ARG A 341 14.83 4.04 15.57
C ARG A 341 15.46 2.73 16.03
N LEU A 342 14.65 1.65 16.05
CA LEU A 342 15.14 0.33 16.46
C LEU A 342 16.05 -0.29 15.39
N LEU A 343 15.76 -0.10 14.11
CA LEU A 343 16.58 -0.58 13.00
C LEU A 343 17.98 0.10 12.95
N GLU A 344 18.07 1.34 13.43
CA GLU A 344 19.37 2.03 13.57
C GLU A 344 20.26 1.42 14.68
N ARG A 345 19.65 0.80 15.68
CA ARG A 345 20.36 0.25 16.85
C ARG A 345 20.53 -1.26 16.81
N PHE A 346 19.58 -1.95 16.21
CA PHE A 346 19.53 -3.41 16.17
C PHE A 346 19.51 -3.90 14.72
N GLY A 347 20.21 -5.00 14.46
CA GLY A 347 20.14 -5.62 13.13
C GLY A 347 18.72 -6.07 12.78
N ALA A 348 18.30 -5.86 11.53
CA ALA A 348 16.94 -6.11 11.05
C ALA A 348 16.42 -7.52 11.37
N LEU A 349 17.24 -8.55 11.16
CA LEU A 349 16.89 -9.94 11.46
C LEU A 349 16.79 -10.22 12.97
N GLY A 350 17.63 -9.57 13.78
CA GLY A 350 17.57 -9.66 15.25
C GLY A 350 16.26 -9.06 15.77
N LEU A 351 15.91 -7.87 15.25
CA LEU A 351 14.66 -7.19 15.57
C LEU A 351 13.44 -8.05 15.18
N LEU A 352 13.44 -8.62 13.97
CA LEU A 352 12.37 -9.49 13.50
C LEU A 352 12.20 -10.75 14.39
N ARG A 353 13.30 -11.36 14.85
CA ARG A 353 13.23 -12.51 15.78
C ARG A 353 12.67 -12.13 17.14
N ALA A 354 13.17 -11.03 17.71
CA ALA A 354 12.69 -10.56 19.01
C ALA A 354 11.21 -10.20 18.94
N SER A 355 10.77 -9.54 17.87
CA SER A 355 9.38 -9.19 17.64
C SER A 355 8.50 -10.42 17.44
N ALA A 356 8.95 -11.43 16.69
CA ALA A 356 8.22 -12.68 16.52
C ALA A 356 8.11 -13.48 17.81
N ALA A 357 9.15 -13.52 18.63
CA ALA A 357 9.11 -14.14 19.95
C ALA A 357 8.12 -13.43 20.89
N ALA A 358 8.14 -12.08 20.89
CA ALA A 358 7.17 -11.31 21.68
C ALA A 358 5.74 -11.50 21.16
N ALA A 359 5.52 -11.51 19.84
CA ALA A 359 4.22 -11.79 19.25
C ALA A 359 3.70 -13.20 19.57
N ALA A 360 4.58 -14.20 19.62
CA ALA A 360 4.24 -15.58 20.01
C ALA A 360 3.74 -15.68 21.46
N VAL A 361 4.07 -14.71 22.31
CA VAL A 361 3.56 -14.61 23.70
C VAL A 361 2.32 -13.70 23.73
N LEU A 362 2.40 -12.52 23.12
CA LEU A 362 1.33 -11.53 23.20
C LEU A 362 0.05 -11.97 22.49
N TYR A 363 0.16 -12.73 21.40
CA TYR A 363 -1.02 -13.18 20.66
C TYR A 363 -1.86 -14.18 21.45
N PRO A 364 -1.32 -15.28 22.00
CA PRO A 364 -2.08 -16.15 22.90
C PRO A 364 -2.58 -15.41 24.16
N ALA A 365 -1.78 -14.52 24.73
CA ALA A 365 -2.19 -13.69 25.86
C ALA A 365 -3.43 -12.85 25.52
N PHE A 366 -3.46 -12.20 24.35
CA PHE A 366 -4.63 -11.47 23.86
C PHE A 366 -5.89 -12.34 23.78
N LEU A 367 -5.76 -13.60 23.37
CA LEU A 367 -6.89 -14.51 23.25
C LEU A 367 -7.45 -14.92 24.63
N VAL A 368 -6.58 -15.18 25.60
CA VAL A 368 -6.94 -15.78 26.90
C VAL A 368 -7.25 -14.76 28.00
N VAL A 369 -6.58 -13.60 27.99
CA VAL A 369 -6.71 -12.60 29.05
C VAL A 369 -8.19 -12.17 29.22
N PRO A 370 -8.75 -12.22 30.46
CA PRO A 370 -10.09 -11.73 30.71
C PRO A 370 -10.13 -10.21 30.78
N GLY A 371 -11.29 -9.66 30.43
CA GLY A 371 -11.51 -8.21 30.48
C GLY A 371 -11.01 -7.45 29.25
N LEU A 372 -11.85 -6.53 28.80
CA LEU A 372 -11.61 -5.78 27.57
C LEU A 372 -10.36 -4.89 27.64
N GLY A 373 -10.16 -4.20 28.76
CA GLY A 373 -9.00 -3.30 28.92
C GLY A 373 -7.67 -4.03 28.79
N ALA A 374 -7.55 -5.21 29.41
CA ALA A 374 -6.35 -6.04 29.28
C ALA A 374 -6.18 -6.59 27.86
N LYS A 375 -7.27 -7.01 27.20
CA LYS A 375 -7.23 -7.41 25.78
C LYS A 375 -6.74 -6.27 24.88
N LEU A 376 -7.22 -5.05 25.08
CA LEU A 376 -6.79 -3.88 24.30
C LEU A 376 -5.32 -3.54 24.55
N ALA A 377 -4.83 -3.69 25.80
CA ALA A 377 -3.40 -3.51 26.09
C ALA A 377 -2.52 -4.56 25.38
N MET A 378 -2.94 -5.85 25.41
CA MET A 378 -2.24 -6.91 24.68
C MET A 378 -2.27 -6.69 23.16
N LEU A 379 -3.40 -6.23 22.63
CA LEU A 379 -3.58 -5.90 21.23
C LEU A 379 -2.67 -4.73 20.80
N ALA A 380 -2.61 -3.67 21.60
CA ALA A 380 -1.70 -2.54 21.35
C ALA A 380 -0.24 -2.99 21.37
N GLY A 381 0.17 -3.78 22.37
CA GLY A 381 1.50 -4.37 22.45
C GLY A 381 1.81 -5.25 21.24
N LEU A 382 0.86 -6.09 20.82
CA LEU A 382 0.98 -6.92 19.62
C LEU A 382 1.18 -6.08 18.35
N SER A 383 0.41 -5.00 18.19
CA SER A 383 0.49 -4.12 17.02
C SER A 383 1.85 -3.43 16.91
N VAL A 384 2.35 -2.87 18.02
CA VAL A 384 3.70 -2.30 18.09
C VAL A 384 4.78 -3.35 17.79
N THR A 385 4.60 -4.54 18.34
CA THR A 385 5.58 -5.63 18.22
C THR A 385 5.66 -6.17 16.80
N THR A 386 4.55 -6.25 16.07
CA THR A 386 4.50 -6.78 14.70
C THR A 386 4.84 -5.74 13.63
N ALA A 387 4.97 -4.47 13.98
CA ALA A 387 5.31 -3.40 13.04
C ALA A 387 6.57 -3.67 12.17
N PRO A 388 7.67 -4.29 12.65
CA PRO A 388 8.84 -4.56 11.81
C PRO A 388 8.66 -5.71 10.80
N TRP A 389 7.56 -6.48 10.87
CA TRP A 389 7.43 -7.70 10.07
C TRP A 389 7.41 -7.40 8.58
N TYR A 390 6.47 -6.60 8.12
CA TYR A 390 6.36 -6.27 6.72
C TYR A 390 7.61 -5.60 6.14
N PRO A 391 8.12 -4.47 6.69
CA PRO A 391 9.27 -3.78 6.10
C PRO A 391 10.55 -4.61 6.11
N VAL A 392 10.80 -5.40 7.16
CA VAL A 392 12.02 -6.22 7.24
C VAL A 392 11.93 -7.42 6.29
N ILE A 393 10.82 -8.15 6.27
CA ILE A 393 10.64 -9.31 5.39
C ILE A 393 10.72 -8.89 3.92
N GLN A 394 10.08 -7.77 3.58
CA GLN A 394 10.12 -7.23 2.22
C GLN A 394 11.52 -6.76 1.82
N ALA A 395 12.25 -6.08 2.71
CA ALA A 395 13.63 -5.68 2.44
C ALA A 395 14.54 -6.89 2.19
N GLU A 396 14.39 -7.97 2.94
CA GLU A 396 15.14 -9.21 2.74
C GLU A 396 14.76 -9.91 1.42
N LEU A 397 13.49 -9.89 1.04
CA LEU A 397 13.05 -10.37 -0.27
C LEU A 397 13.75 -9.59 -1.41
N TYR A 398 13.77 -8.25 -1.34
CA TYR A 398 14.49 -7.42 -2.31
C TYR A 398 16.01 -7.72 -2.33
N ARG A 399 16.62 -7.94 -1.16
CA ARG A 399 18.03 -8.32 -1.04
C ARG A 399 18.32 -9.66 -1.72
N SER A 400 17.39 -10.61 -1.69
CA SER A 400 17.53 -11.90 -2.35
C SER A 400 17.46 -11.82 -3.89
N LEU A 401 17.06 -10.65 -4.44
CA LEU A 401 16.85 -10.40 -5.87
C LEU A 401 17.62 -9.16 -6.36
N PRO A 402 18.95 -9.09 -6.22
CA PRO A 402 19.73 -7.92 -6.58
C PRO A 402 19.60 -7.59 -8.07
N GLY A 403 19.32 -6.33 -8.39
CA GLY A 403 19.14 -5.85 -9.76
C GLY A 403 17.84 -6.26 -10.46
N CYS A 404 16.95 -6.96 -9.75
CA CYS A 404 15.69 -7.48 -10.29
C CYS A 404 14.47 -6.97 -9.50
N SER A 405 14.44 -5.67 -9.16
CA SER A 405 13.34 -5.06 -8.37
C SER A 405 11.96 -5.26 -9.00
N GLY A 406 11.85 -5.17 -10.33
CA GLY A 406 10.60 -5.44 -11.04
C GLY A 406 10.11 -6.89 -10.89
N VAL A 407 11.04 -7.85 -10.81
CA VAL A 407 10.70 -9.26 -10.52
C VAL A 407 10.20 -9.41 -9.08
N ALA A 408 10.83 -8.72 -8.12
CA ALA A 408 10.39 -8.73 -6.74
C ALA A 408 8.94 -8.20 -6.61
N VAL A 409 8.63 -7.06 -7.23
CA VAL A 409 7.28 -6.49 -7.27
C VAL A 409 6.28 -7.46 -7.89
N SER A 410 6.60 -8.06 -9.05
CA SER A 410 5.70 -9.04 -9.69
C SER A 410 5.45 -10.27 -8.82
N LEU A 411 6.45 -10.74 -8.08
CA LEU A 411 6.32 -11.88 -7.19
C LEU A 411 5.49 -11.56 -5.95
N THR A 412 5.67 -10.37 -5.34
CA THR A 412 4.84 -9.93 -4.20
C THR A 412 3.40 -9.74 -4.62
N SER A 413 3.14 -9.11 -5.78
CA SER A 413 1.76 -8.96 -6.29
C SER A 413 1.11 -10.31 -6.58
N ALA A 414 1.85 -11.27 -7.17
CA ALA A 414 1.32 -12.62 -7.41
C ALA A 414 1.09 -13.40 -6.11
N ALA A 415 1.93 -13.23 -5.10
CA ALA A 415 1.77 -13.83 -3.78
C ALA A 415 0.58 -13.19 -3.05
N GLY A 416 0.45 -11.86 -3.07
CA GLY A 416 -0.68 -11.14 -2.47
C GLY A 416 -2.05 -11.53 -3.07
N LEU A 417 -2.13 -11.97 -4.34
CA LEU A 417 -3.34 -12.58 -4.88
C LEU A 417 -3.72 -13.87 -4.14
N LEU A 418 -2.73 -14.68 -3.73
CA LEU A 418 -2.97 -15.88 -2.92
C LEU A 418 -3.31 -15.51 -1.47
N GLY A 419 -2.60 -14.53 -0.89
CA GLY A 419 -2.87 -13.97 0.44
C GLY A 419 -4.28 -13.40 0.56
N GLY A 420 -4.80 -12.79 -0.52
CA GLY A 420 -6.17 -12.31 -0.61
C GLY A 420 -7.24 -13.39 -0.38
N LEU A 421 -6.89 -14.68 -0.48
CA LEU A 421 -7.76 -15.79 -0.07
C LEU A 421 -7.77 -16.02 1.46
N GLY A 422 -6.85 -15.43 2.20
CA GLY A 422 -6.74 -15.58 3.66
C GLY A 422 -8.04 -15.24 4.40
N PRO A 423 -8.67 -14.07 4.16
CA PRO A 423 -9.96 -13.73 4.76
C PRO A 423 -11.07 -14.74 4.47
N LEU A 424 -11.11 -15.29 3.23
CA LEU A 424 -12.08 -16.33 2.88
C LEU A 424 -11.81 -17.61 3.66
N ALA A 425 -10.54 -18.05 3.75
CA ALA A 425 -10.16 -19.23 4.51
C ALA A 425 -10.56 -19.10 6.00
N VAL A 426 -10.28 -17.94 6.62
CA VAL A 426 -10.67 -17.66 8.00
C VAL A 426 -12.19 -17.61 8.14
N GLY A 427 -12.91 -17.03 7.18
CA GLY A 427 -14.38 -17.02 7.16
C GLY A 427 -14.99 -18.42 7.10
N LEU A 428 -14.45 -19.31 6.26
CA LEU A 428 -14.87 -20.71 6.15
C LEU A 428 -14.56 -21.50 7.45
N LEU A 429 -13.37 -21.30 8.02
CA LEU A 429 -13.00 -21.91 9.31
C LEU A 429 -13.90 -21.41 10.43
N ALA A 430 -14.20 -20.11 10.48
CA ALA A 430 -15.11 -19.52 11.44
C ALA A 430 -16.53 -20.06 11.31
N GLN A 431 -16.99 -20.33 10.09
CA GLN A 431 -18.29 -20.93 9.83
C GLN A 431 -18.36 -22.39 10.30
N ARG A 432 -17.26 -23.15 10.18
CA ARG A 432 -17.22 -24.58 10.50
C ARG A 432 -16.93 -24.85 11.97
N PHE A 433 -16.01 -24.11 12.56
CA PHE A 433 -15.44 -24.36 13.89
C PHE A 433 -15.71 -23.24 14.89
N GLY A 434 -16.31 -22.14 14.46
CA GLY A 434 -16.52 -20.93 15.25
C GLY A 434 -15.36 -19.92 15.13
N LEU A 435 -15.70 -18.66 15.33
CA LEU A 435 -14.77 -17.53 15.15
C LEU A 435 -13.56 -17.59 16.09
N ALA A 436 -13.76 -18.05 17.34
CA ALA A 436 -12.67 -18.18 18.30
C ALA A 436 -11.57 -19.13 17.80
N TRP A 437 -11.92 -20.27 17.25
CA TRP A 437 -10.96 -21.23 16.70
C TRP A 437 -10.28 -20.70 15.43
N ALA A 438 -11.04 -20.05 14.53
CA ALA A 438 -10.49 -19.47 13.32
C ALA A 438 -9.44 -18.38 13.62
N VAL A 439 -9.74 -17.50 14.59
CA VAL A 439 -8.79 -16.46 15.04
C VAL A 439 -7.61 -17.09 15.78
N THR A 440 -7.83 -18.13 16.62
CA THR A 440 -6.72 -18.85 17.27
C THR A 440 -5.74 -19.45 16.25
N GLY A 441 -6.23 -19.90 15.10
CA GLY A 441 -5.40 -20.43 14.01
C GLY A 441 -4.37 -19.44 13.47
N LEU A 442 -4.59 -18.13 13.60
CA LEU A 442 -3.63 -17.10 13.19
C LEU A 442 -2.33 -17.11 14.03
N ALA A 443 -2.31 -17.84 15.17
CA ALA A 443 -1.09 -18.08 15.95
C ALA A 443 0.01 -18.82 15.15
N VAL A 444 -0.34 -19.39 14.00
CA VAL A 444 0.63 -19.99 13.08
C VAL A 444 1.65 -18.94 12.57
N ALA A 445 1.25 -17.67 12.45
CA ALA A 445 2.10 -16.63 11.89
C ALA A 445 3.37 -16.37 12.73
N PRO A 446 3.31 -16.01 14.03
CA PRO A 446 4.52 -15.83 14.83
C PRO A 446 5.34 -17.11 14.95
N ALA A 447 4.70 -18.28 15.02
CA ALA A 447 5.41 -19.56 15.05
C ALA A 447 6.18 -19.83 13.75
N ALA A 448 5.59 -19.55 12.59
CA ALA A 448 6.25 -19.71 11.30
C ALA A 448 7.44 -18.76 11.15
N VAL A 449 7.31 -17.51 11.58
CA VAL A 449 8.43 -16.54 11.56
C VAL A 449 9.58 -17.07 12.41
N LEU A 450 9.33 -17.57 13.62
CA LEU A 450 10.36 -18.12 14.50
C LEU A 450 11.03 -19.39 13.93
N ILE A 451 10.26 -20.30 13.31
CA ILE A 451 10.76 -21.56 12.79
C ILE A 451 11.56 -21.37 11.51
N VAL A 452 11.09 -20.50 10.60
CA VAL A 452 11.69 -20.36 9.27
C VAL A 452 12.94 -19.47 9.30
N MET A 453 12.96 -18.40 10.09
CA MET A 453 14.09 -17.47 10.17
C MET A 453 15.43 -18.07 10.62
N PRO A 454 15.55 -18.91 11.65
CA PRO A 454 16.86 -19.44 12.07
C PRO A 454 17.62 -20.14 10.97
N ARG A 455 16.91 -20.78 10.03
CA ARG A 455 17.52 -21.49 8.90
C ARG A 455 18.07 -20.54 7.83
N LEU A 456 17.58 -19.29 7.78
CA LEU A 456 18.04 -18.27 6.83
C LEU A 456 19.31 -17.54 7.32
N ALA A 457 19.45 -17.40 8.63
CA ALA A 457 20.56 -16.67 9.24
C ALA A 457 21.87 -17.46 9.37
N MET A 458 21.86 -18.78 9.11
CA MET A 458 23.05 -19.65 9.24
C MET A 458 23.83 -19.82 7.92
N ARG A 459 23.60 -18.98 6.90
CA ARG A 459 24.47 -18.93 5.72
C ARG A 459 25.36 -17.69 5.84
N PRO A 460 26.65 -17.83 6.19
CA PRO A 460 27.63 -16.78 5.95
C PRO A 460 27.73 -16.58 4.44
N GLY A 461 27.74 -15.31 4.02
CA GLY A 461 27.89 -14.86 2.65
C GLY A 461 29.30 -15.14 2.12
#